data_b0e28c24eacc57f79f8ff64d15421eb6
#
_entry.id   b0e28c24eacc57f79f8ff64d15421eb6
#
_cell.length_a   1.000
_cell.length_b   1.000
_cell.length_c   1.000
_cell.angle_alpha   90.00
_cell.angle_beta   90.00
_cell.angle_gamma   90.00
#
_symmetry.space_group_name_H-M   'P 1'
#
loop_
_entity.id
_entity.type
_entity.pdbx_description
1 polymer ?
#
loop_
_entity_poly.entity_id
_entity_poly.type
_entity_poly.pdbx_seq_one_letter_code
_entity_poly.pdbx_strand_id
1 'polypeptide(L)'
;PETYFPERRKFVSIIGLAVAAGFSAMIIDGIIFGKYRHRVRRVKLKIAGLPESFKGYKIIQISDIHSGSFFNPEKLQKAVDLINEQNADLVLCTGDIVNNFASEFIPFVPMFAGIKAKDGKFSVLGNHDYGDYAEWKSKGEKAQNVPNLIQLQKDAGFEILRNEHRFIEKNGEKLFILGVENWGLKPFPQYGDLNKAAMGVPPEAAKILMSHDPTHFDEVVKHHPSNVQLTLSGHTHGMQFGIDLKNVRWSPVQYRYKKWADLYESQGKYLYVNRGFGVIAFPGRVGIEPEITLIELR
;
A
#
# COMPACT_ATOMS: atom_id res chain seq x y z
N PRO A 1 0.67 -8.94 -60.28
CA PRO A 1 -0.64 -9.34 -59.81
C PRO A 1 -0.54 -9.64 -58.30
N GLU A 2 -1.16 -8.79 -57.50
CA GLU A 2 -1.31 -9.05 -56.06
C GLU A 2 -2.19 -10.27 -55.88
N THR A 3 -1.65 -11.35 -55.35
CA THR A 3 -2.41 -12.54 -55.03
C THR A 3 -3.32 -12.23 -53.83
N TYR A 4 -4.61 -11.98 -54.12
CA TYR A 4 -5.62 -11.75 -53.13
C TYR A 4 -6.07 -13.09 -52.51
N PHE A 5 -5.78 -13.29 -51.22
CA PHE A 5 -6.17 -14.49 -50.45
C PHE A 5 -7.31 -14.17 -49.46
N PRO A 6 -8.58 -14.21 -49.87
CA PRO A 6 -9.73 -13.82 -49.02
C PRO A 6 -9.85 -14.67 -47.76
N GLU A 7 -9.58 -15.96 -47.79
CA GLU A 7 -9.65 -16.87 -46.65
C GLU A 7 -8.59 -16.55 -45.58
N ARG A 8 -7.35 -16.24 -46.03
CA ARG A 8 -6.28 -15.81 -45.13
C ARG A 8 -6.61 -14.48 -44.42
N ARG A 9 -7.17 -13.52 -45.13
CA ARG A 9 -7.59 -12.23 -44.58
C ARG A 9 -8.71 -12.42 -43.57
N LYS A 10 -9.72 -13.25 -43.88
CA LYS A 10 -10.84 -13.58 -42.96
C LYS A 10 -10.30 -14.25 -41.68
N PHE A 11 -9.40 -15.21 -41.80
CA PHE A 11 -8.76 -15.89 -40.65
C PHE A 11 -8.02 -14.90 -39.74
N VAL A 12 -7.15 -14.03 -40.29
CA VAL A 12 -6.44 -13.00 -39.53
C VAL A 12 -7.39 -12.03 -38.86
N SER A 13 -8.47 -11.63 -39.55
CA SER A 13 -9.48 -10.73 -38.97
C SER A 13 -10.24 -11.39 -37.82
N ILE A 14 -10.57 -12.67 -37.90
CA ILE A 14 -11.23 -13.41 -36.82
C ILE A 14 -10.31 -13.49 -35.60
N ILE A 15 -9.02 -13.83 -35.80
CA ILE A 15 -8.05 -13.84 -34.69
C ILE A 15 -7.93 -12.45 -34.06
N GLY A 16 -7.78 -11.39 -34.87
CA GLY A 16 -7.71 -10.02 -34.38
C GLY A 16 -8.93 -9.62 -33.54
N LEU A 17 -10.13 -9.96 -34.02
CA LEU A 17 -11.38 -9.71 -33.31
C LEU A 17 -11.45 -10.52 -31.99
N ALA A 18 -11.05 -11.78 -32.01
CA ALA A 18 -11.05 -12.62 -30.81
C ALA A 18 -10.08 -12.09 -29.74
N VAL A 19 -8.87 -11.67 -30.13
CA VAL A 19 -7.89 -11.04 -29.24
C VAL A 19 -8.44 -9.72 -28.68
N ALA A 20 -9.02 -8.87 -29.51
CA ALA A 20 -9.61 -7.60 -29.07
C ALA A 20 -10.77 -7.81 -28.10
N ALA A 21 -11.67 -8.76 -28.40
CA ALA A 21 -12.78 -9.11 -27.52
C ALA A 21 -12.31 -9.68 -26.17
N GLY A 22 -11.31 -10.57 -26.19
CA GLY A 22 -10.71 -11.11 -24.96
C GLY A 22 -10.07 -10.03 -24.09
N PHE A 23 -9.33 -9.11 -24.71
CA PHE A 23 -8.70 -7.97 -24.00
C PHE A 23 -9.77 -7.02 -23.43
N SER A 24 -10.81 -6.69 -24.20
CA SER A 24 -11.92 -5.86 -23.74
C SER A 24 -12.67 -6.50 -22.58
N ALA A 25 -12.94 -7.80 -22.63
CA ALA A 25 -13.58 -8.54 -21.54
C ALA A 25 -12.73 -8.51 -20.26
N MET A 26 -11.42 -8.63 -20.38
CA MET A 26 -10.47 -8.57 -19.26
C MET A 26 -10.45 -7.17 -18.60
N ILE A 27 -10.52 -6.10 -19.40
CA ILE A 27 -10.62 -4.73 -18.88
C ILE A 27 -11.95 -4.52 -18.15
N ILE A 28 -13.07 -4.94 -18.76
CA ILE A 28 -14.41 -4.83 -18.16
C ILE A 28 -14.48 -5.60 -16.84
N ASP A 29 -13.97 -6.83 -16.81
CA ASP A 29 -13.87 -7.64 -15.59
C ASP A 29 -13.04 -6.92 -14.52
N GLY A 30 -11.88 -6.35 -14.89
CA GLY A 30 -11.02 -5.59 -14.01
C GLY A 30 -11.71 -4.38 -13.37
N ILE A 31 -12.55 -3.68 -14.14
CA ILE A 31 -13.29 -2.50 -13.67
C ILE A 31 -14.46 -2.90 -12.76
N ILE A 32 -15.21 -3.93 -13.12
CA ILE A 32 -16.43 -4.31 -12.39
C ILE A 32 -16.09 -5.13 -11.14
N PHE A 33 -15.19 -6.10 -11.26
CA PHE A 33 -14.91 -7.09 -10.23
C PHE A 33 -13.48 -7.03 -9.72
N GLY A 34 -12.49 -6.80 -10.58
CA GLY A 34 -11.08 -6.91 -10.26
C GLY A 34 -10.64 -6.08 -9.06
N LYS A 35 -11.13 -4.83 -8.95
CA LYS A 35 -10.84 -3.92 -7.84
C LYS A 35 -11.39 -4.37 -6.47
N TYR A 36 -12.23 -5.40 -6.42
CA TYR A 36 -12.79 -5.97 -5.19
C TYR A 36 -12.25 -7.38 -4.89
N ARG A 37 -11.36 -7.92 -5.72
CA ARG A 37 -10.76 -9.25 -5.54
C ARG A 37 -9.52 -9.19 -4.64
N HIS A 38 -9.66 -8.68 -3.43
CA HIS A 38 -8.55 -8.60 -2.49
C HIS A 38 -7.93 -9.96 -2.24
N ARG A 39 -6.60 -10.03 -2.31
CA ARG A 39 -5.82 -11.22 -1.97
C ARG A 39 -4.99 -11.02 -0.73
N VAL A 40 -4.99 -12.03 0.15
CA VAL A 40 -4.07 -12.07 1.29
C VAL A 40 -2.76 -12.69 0.84
N ARG A 41 -1.69 -11.88 0.82
CA ARG A 41 -0.32 -12.34 0.58
C ARG A 41 0.38 -12.57 1.91
N ARG A 42 0.98 -13.76 2.05
CA ARG A 42 1.63 -14.18 3.30
C ARG A 42 3.13 -14.18 3.16
N VAL A 43 3.81 -13.48 4.05
CA VAL A 43 5.27 -13.35 4.11
C VAL A 43 5.74 -13.77 5.49
N LYS A 44 6.72 -14.67 5.54
CA LYS A 44 7.41 -15.04 6.78
C LYS A 44 8.80 -14.42 6.73
N LEU A 45 9.13 -13.60 7.70
CA LEU A 45 10.33 -12.77 7.63
C LEU A 45 11.15 -12.86 8.91
N LYS A 46 12.43 -13.21 8.75
CA LYS A 46 13.43 -13.08 9.82
C LYS A 46 14.01 -11.68 9.76
N ILE A 47 13.85 -10.92 10.83
CA ILE A 47 14.50 -9.62 10.97
C ILE A 47 15.58 -9.71 12.04
N ALA A 48 16.71 -9.04 11.78
CA ALA A 48 17.83 -9.02 12.73
C ALA A 48 17.41 -8.33 14.05
N GLY A 49 17.82 -8.90 15.18
CA GLY A 49 17.52 -8.34 16.48
C GLY A 49 16.05 -8.46 16.92
N LEU A 50 15.23 -9.28 16.24
CA LEU A 50 13.86 -9.53 16.68
C LEU A 50 13.84 -10.15 18.07
N PRO A 51 13.19 -9.51 19.06
CA PRO A 51 13.07 -10.09 20.38
C PRO A 51 12.25 -11.39 20.37
N GLU A 52 12.53 -12.30 21.29
CA GLU A 52 11.93 -13.64 21.34
C GLU A 52 10.40 -13.57 21.48
N SER A 53 9.90 -12.63 22.28
CA SER A 53 8.46 -12.42 22.50
C SER A 53 7.67 -12.02 21.24
N PHE A 54 8.36 -11.61 20.17
CA PHE A 54 7.76 -11.24 18.89
C PHE A 54 7.90 -12.31 17.80
N LYS A 55 8.44 -13.49 18.12
CA LYS A 55 8.38 -14.62 17.17
C LYS A 55 6.94 -15.08 16.97
N GLY A 56 6.54 -15.21 15.70
CA GLY A 56 5.16 -15.51 15.32
C GLY A 56 4.23 -14.29 15.33
N TYR A 57 4.73 -13.08 15.61
CA TYR A 57 3.95 -11.86 15.61
C TYR A 57 3.41 -11.54 14.21
N LYS A 58 2.12 -11.29 14.12
CA LYS A 58 1.39 -11.12 12.87
C LYS A 58 1.04 -9.66 12.62
N ILE A 59 1.54 -9.13 11.53
CA ILE A 59 1.28 -7.76 11.08
C ILE A 59 0.51 -7.80 9.78
N ILE A 60 -0.62 -7.12 9.73
CA ILE A 60 -1.28 -6.79 8.46
C ILE A 60 -0.76 -5.45 7.98
N GLN A 61 -0.34 -5.41 6.71
CA GLN A 61 -0.13 -4.16 5.98
C GLN A 61 -1.26 -3.98 4.96
N ILE A 62 -1.86 -2.80 4.96
CA ILE A 62 -2.69 -2.25 3.89
C ILE A 62 -2.10 -0.94 3.43
N SER A 63 -2.40 -0.51 2.22
CA SER A 63 -1.89 0.72 1.62
C SER A 63 -2.81 1.19 0.52
N ASP A 64 -2.73 2.47 0.17
CA ASP A 64 -3.34 2.99 -1.06
C ASP A 64 -4.84 2.63 -1.15
N ILE A 65 -5.60 3.05 -0.13
CA ILE A 65 -7.04 2.76 -0.06
C ILE A 65 -7.78 3.53 -1.14
N HIS A 66 -7.41 4.80 -1.36
CA HIS A 66 -8.04 5.67 -2.35
C HIS A 66 -9.57 5.63 -2.28
N SER A 67 -10.09 5.92 -1.10
CA SER A 67 -11.52 5.79 -0.78
C SER A 67 -12.44 6.53 -1.77
N GLY A 68 -12.00 7.66 -2.33
CA GLY A 68 -12.73 8.41 -3.36
C GLY A 68 -12.96 7.64 -4.68
N SER A 69 -12.30 6.51 -4.88
CA SER A 69 -12.47 5.66 -6.06
C SER A 69 -13.55 4.59 -5.91
N PHE A 70 -14.21 4.52 -4.75
CA PHE A 70 -15.25 3.54 -4.46
C PHE A 70 -16.59 4.21 -4.21
N PHE A 71 -17.62 3.80 -4.97
CA PHE A 71 -18.98 4.31 -4.82
C PHE A 71 -19.84 3.48 -3.87
N ASN A 72 -19.40 2.28 -3.49
CA ASN A 72 -20.15 1.38 -2.61
C ASN A 72 -19.22 0.80 -1.53
N PRO A 73 -19.27 1.35 -0.31
CA PRO A 73 -18.49 0.84 0.82
C PRO A 73 -18.77 -0.63 1.14
N GLU A 74 -20.02 -1.10 1.00
CA GLU A 74 -20.40 -2.47 1.36
C GLU A 74 -19.63 -3.53 0.57
N LYS A 75 -19.25 -3.22 -0.70
CA LYS A 75 -18.44 -4.14 -1.50
C LYS A 75 -17.04 -4.35 -0.95
N LEU A 76 -16.54 -3.42 -0.12
CA LEU A 76 -15.25 -3.55 0.56
C LEU A 76 -15.35 -4.30 1.89
N GLN A 77 -16.54 -4.56 2.42
CA GLN A 77 -16.71 -5.27 3.69
C GLN A 77 -16.01 -6.63 3.68
N LYS A 78 -16.07 -7.36 2.56
CA LYS A 78 -15.36 -8.64 2.38
C LYS A 78 -13.85 -8.51 2.57
N ALA A 79 -13.26 -7.37 2.19
CA ALA A 79 -11.83 -7.15 2.39
C ALA A 79 -11.51 -6.89 3.87
N VAL A 80 -12.37 -6.18 4.59
CA VAL A 80 -12.25 -6.00 6.05
C VAL A 80 -12.42 -7.35 6.77
N ASP A 81 -13.37 -8.17 6.33
CA ASP A 81 -13.56 -9.52 6.87
C ASP A 81 -12.31 -10.38 6.66
N LEU A 82 -11.71 -10.34 5.46
CA LEU A 82 -10.44 -11.01 5.15
C LEU A 82 -9.28 -10.54 6.04
N ILE A 83 -9.21 -9.24 6.37
CA ILE A 83 -8.23 -8.70 7.33
C ILE A 83 -8.47 -9.33 8.71
N ASN A 84 -9.71 -9.32 9.19
CA ASN A 84 -10.06 -9.80 10.53
C ASN A 84 -9.85 -11.32 10.67
N GLU A 85 -10.07 -12.10 9.63
CA GLU A 85 -9.80 -13.55 9.59
C GLU A 85 -8.32 -13.89 9.82
N GLN A 86 -7.39 -12.97 9.56
CA GLN A 86 -5.97 -13.24 9.78
C GLN A 86 -5.57 -13.19 11.26
N ASN A 87 -6.42 -12.69 12.15
CA ASN A 87 -6.16 -12.54 13.58
C ASN A 87 -4.81 -11.84 13.84
N ALA A 88 -4.64 -10.69 13.23
CA ALA A 88 -3.41 -9.91 13.33
C ALA A 88 -3.19 -9.34 14.73
N ASP A 89 -1.93 -9.27 15.13
CA ASP A 89 -1.54 -8.57 16.34
C ASP A 89 -1.52 -7.05 16.10
N LEU A 90 -1.10 -6.62 14.89
CA LEU A 90 -0.95 -5.22 14.52
C LEU A 90 -1.45 -4.98 13.09
N VAL A 91 -2.05 -3.80 12.84
CA VAL A 91 -2.40 -3.35 11.48
C VAL A 91 -1.68 -2.05 11.16
N LEU A 92 -0.98 -2.02 10.03
CA LEU A 92 -0.20 -0.89 9.54
C LEU A 92 -0.74 -0.43 8.19
N CYS A 93 -1.11 0.86 8.07
CA CYS A 93 -1.54 1.47 6.82
C CYS A 93 -0.47 2.42 6.31
N THR A 94 0.06 2.16 5.13
CA THR A 94 1.20 2.89 4.58
C THR A 94 0.81 4.10 3.71
N GLY A 95 -0.36 4.71 3.96
CA GLY A 95 -0.77 5.99 3.35
C GLY A 95 -1.69 5.86 2.15
N ASP A 96 -1.99 6.98 1.55
CA ASP A 96 -2.93 7.18 0.44
C ASP A 96 -4.34 6.64 0.77
N ILE A 97 -4.92 7.21 1.84
CA ILE A 97 -6.28 6.88 2.31
C ILE A 97 -7.32 7.44 1.34
N VAL A 98 -7.06 8.62 0.78
CA VAL A 98 -7.96 9.35 -0.11
C VAL A 98 -7.31 9.61 -1.47
N ASN A 99 -8.09 10.05 -2.46
CA ASN A 99 -7.53 10.57 -3.70
C ASN A 99 -7.02 12.00 -3.52
N ASN A 100 -7.79 12.85 -2.80
CA ASN A 100 -7.44 14.24 -2.53
C ASN A 100 -8.15 14.81 -1.30
N PHE A 101 -9.43 14.48 -1.09
CA PHE A 101 -10.28 15.13 -0.12
C PHE A 101 -10.54 14.23 1.09
N ALA A 102 -10.33 14.74 2.29
CA ALA A 102 -10.63 14.01 3.53
C ALA A 102 -12.08 13.49 3.56
N SER A 103 -13.02 14.24 2.99
CA SER A 103 -14.42 13.86 2.91
C SER A 103 -14.68 12.54 2.16
N GLU A 104 -13.77 12.12 1.27
CA GLU A 104 -13.86 10.85 0.57
C GLU A 104 -13.84 9.65 1.52
N PHE A 105 -13.19 9.78 2.68
CA PHE A 105 -13.07 8.70 3.65
C PHE A 105 -14.27 8.60 4.62
N ILE A 106 -15.11 9.64 4.72
CA ILE A 106 -16.25 9.67 5.66
C ILE A 106 -17.14 8.41 5.57
N PRO A 107 -17.59 7.96 4.36
CA PRO A 107 -18.46 6.78 4.25
C PRO A 107 -17.78 5.48 4.69
N PHE A 108 -16.45 5.45 4.75
CA PHE A 108 -15.66 4.25 5.04
C PHE A 108 -15.21 4.15 6.50
N VAL A 109 -15.29 5.24 7.27
CA VAL A 109 -14.88 5.27 8.68
C VAL A 109 -15.48 4.14 9.51
N PRO A 110 -16.80 3.87 9.49
CA PRO A 110 -17.39 2.79 10.30
C PRO A 110 -16.84 1.41 9.93
N MET A 111 -16.63 1.16 8.63
CA MET A 111 -16.11 -0.10 8.14
C MET A 111 -14.66 -0.31 8.57
N PHE A 112 -13.78 0.69 8.41
CA PHE A 112 -12.38 0.60 8.83
C PHE A 112 -12.23 0.59 10.36
N ALA A 113 -13.17 1.19 11.10
CA ALA A 113 -13.26 1.04 12.56
C ALA A 113 -13.48 -0.42 12.98
N GLY A 114 -14.16 -1.23 12.15
CA GLY A 114 -14.39 -2.65 12.34
C GLY A 114 -13.15 -3.54 12.15
N ILE A 115 -12.01 -3.01 11.70
CA ILE A 115 -10.74 -3.74 11.60
C ILE A 115 -10.21 -3.98 13.01
N LYS A 116 -9.90 -5.26 13.32
CA LYS A 116 -9.44 -5.72 14.62
C LYS A 116 -7.94 -5.98 14.62
N ALA A 117 -7.25 -5.48 15.63
CA ALA A 117 -5.84 -5.78 15.90
C ALA A 117 -5.63 -5.71 17.41
N LYS A 118 -4.82 -6.63 17.97
CA LYS A 118 -4.63 -6.74 19.43
C LYS A 118 -3.86 -5.55 20.00
N ASP A 119 -2.80 -5.15 19.30
CA ASP A 119 -1.85 -4.13 19.76
C ASP A 119 -2.02 -2.79 19.01
N GLY A 120 -3.15 -2.65 18.28
CA GLY A 120 -3.56 -1.38 17.66
C GLY A 120 -3.40 -1.30 16.16
N LYS A 121 -3.72 -0.12 15.64
CA LYS A 121 -3.67 0.22 14.22
C LYS A 121 -2.89 1.52 14.06
N PHE A 122 -1.84 1.52 13.23
CA PHE A 122 -1.08 2.72 12.91
C PHE A 122 -1.16 3.05 11.42
N SER A 123 -1.05 4.33 11.10
CA SER A 123 -0.97 4.77 9.71
C SER A 123 0.05 5.90 9.53
N VAL A 124 0.43 6.14 8.29
CA VAL A 124 1.18 7.31 7.83
C VAL A 124 0.43 7.98 6.69
N LEU A 125 0.86 9.15 6.26
CA LEU A 125 0.31 9.86 5.13
C LEU A 125 1.10 9.52 3.85
N GLY A 126 0.38 9.25 2.75
CA GLY A 126 0.93 9.18 1.41
C GLY A 126 0.81 10.52 0.68
N ASN A 127 1.26 10.57 -0.57
CA ASN A 127 1.30 11.84 -1.33
C ASN A 127 -0.10 12.37 -1.68
N HIS A 128 -1.10 11.51 -1.84
CA HIS A 128 -2.47 11.91 -2.12
C HIS A 128 -3.20 12.52 -0.91
N ASP A 129 -2.81 12.12 0.29
CA ASP A 129 -3.45 12.56 1.53
C ASP A 129 -3.30 14.07 1.81
N TYR A 130 -2.32 14.73 1.18
CA TYR A 130 -2.13 16.18 1.28
C TYR A 130 -3.10 16.99 0.39
N GLY A 131 -3.77 16.34 -0.58
CA GLY A 131 -4.70 16.99 -1.49
C GLY A 131 -4.03 17.94 -2.50
N ASP A 132 -2.77 17.67 -2.86
CA ASP A 132 -1.98 18.53 -3.75
C ASP A 132 -2.36 18.39 -5.23
N TYR A 133 -3.15 17.38 -5.57
CA TYR A 133 -3.55 17.08 -6.96
C TYR A 133 -4.97 17.57 -7.30
N ALA A 134 -5.61 18.34 -6.41
CA ALA A 134 -6.93 18.88 -6.60
C ALA A 134 -6.94 20.41 -6.58
N GLU A 135 -7.95 20.98 -7.23
CA GLU A 135 -8.27 22.41 -7.10
C GLU A 135 -9.10 22.63 -5.83
N TRP A 136 -8.77 23.66 -5.06
CA TRP A 136 -9.42 24.02 -3.81
C TRP A 136 -10.10 25.37 -3.93
N LYS A 137 -11.30 25.52 -3.35
CA LYS A 137 -12.04 26.79 -3.35
C LYS A 137 -11.29 27.88 -2.61
N SER A 138 -10.50 27.51 -1.59
CA SER A 138 -9.68 28.44 -0.82
C SER A 138 -8.45 27.76 -0.21
N LYS A 139 -7.43 28.58 0.13
CA LYS A 139 -6.26 28.11 0.88
C LYS A 139 -6.63 27.57 2.27
N GLY A 140 -7.66 28.14 2.90
CA GLY A 140 -8.15 27.68 4.20
C GLY A 140 -8.76 26.28 4.12
N GLU A 141 -9.55 26.01 3.09
CA GLU A 141 -10.13 24.68 2.86
C GLU A 141 -9.03 23.61 2.67
N LYS A 142 -8.02 23.92 1.85
CA LYS A 142 -6.86 23.04 1.68
C LYS A 142 -6.12 22.80 2.99
N ALA A 143 -5.89 23.84 3.79
CA ALA A 143 -5.17 23.72 5.05
C ALA A 143 -5.89 22.83 6.07
N GLN A 144 -7.22 22.71 6.00
CA GLN A 144 -8.01 21.86 6.89
C GLN A 144 -8.08 20.40 6.40
N ASN A 145 -7.67 20.10 5.18
CA ASN A 145 -7.81 18.74 4.61
C ASN A 145 -7.04 17.69 5.43
N VAL A 146 -5.75 17.90 5.66
CA VAL A 146 -4.92 16.97 6.43
C VAL A 146 -5.40 16.83 7.88
N PRO A 147 -5.68 17.92 8.64
CA PRO A 147 -6.28 17.82 9.98
C PRO A 147 -7.58 16.99 9.99
N ASN A 148 -8.48 17.24 9.04
CA ASN A 148 -9.74 16.51 8.94
C ASN A 148 -9.49 15.02 8.63
N LEU A 149 -8.58 14.68 7.70
CA LEU A 149 -8.25 13.30 7.37
C LEU A 149 -7.64 12.57 8.57
N ILE A 150 -6.78 13.25 9.34
CA ILE A 150 -6.21 12.69 10.58
C ILE A 150 -7.32 12.37 11.58
N GLN A 151 -8.30 13.27 11.75
CA GLN A 151 -9.41 13.02 12.66
C GLN A 151 -10.24 11.82 12.20
N LEU A 152 -10.59 11.73 10.93
CA LEU A 152 -11.34 10.60 10.37
C LEU A 152 -10.59 9.26 10.52
N GLN A 153 -9.27 9.26 10.36
CA GLN A 153 -8.47 8.07 10.61
C GLN A 153 -8.48 7.67 12.09
N LYS A 154 -8.41 8.65 13.01
CA LYS A 154 -8.58 8.39 14.45
C LYS A 154 -9.95 7.83 14.78
N ASP A 155 -11.00 8.35 14.16
CA ASP A 155 -12.37 7.84 14.31
C ASP A 155 -12.50 6.39 13.77
N ALA A 156 -11.70 6.04 12.75
CA ALA A 156 -11.53 4.67 12.26
C ALA A 156 -10.59 3.82 13.15
N GLY A 157 -10.06 4.38 14.25
CA GLY A 157 -9.22 3.69 15.23
C GLY A 157 -7.74 3.58 14.84
N PHE A 158 -7.25 4.37 13.88
CA PHE A 158 -5.83 4.43 13.54
C PHE A 158 -5.14 5.56 14.30
N GLU A 159 -3.95 5.29 14.82
CA GLU A 159 -3.02 6.31 15.27
C GLU A 159 -2.07 6.68 14.12
N ILE A 160 -1.98 7.98 13.79
CA ILE A 160 -1.21 8.47 12.66
C ILE A 160 0.17 8.88 13.14
N LEU A 161 1.22 8.28 12.56
CA LEU A 161 2.61 8.61 12.86
C LEU A 161 3.15 9.60 11.82
N ARG A 162 3.56 10.78 12.30
CA ARG A 162 4.07 11.88 11.47
C ARG A 162 5.50 12.22 11.85
N ASN A 163 6.47 11.50 11.31
CA ASN A 163 7.88 11.60 11.67
C ASN A 163 8.09 11.31 13.18
N GLU A 164 7.48 10.25 13.64
CA GLU A 164 7.51 9.81 15.04
C GLU A 164 7.45 8.28 15.13
N HIS A 165 7.59 7.74 16.33
CA HIS A 165 7.51 6.31 16.56
C HIS A 165 6.62 5.96 17.75
N ARG A 166 6.23 4.70 17.81
CA ARG A 166 5.66 4.00 18.96
C ARG A 166 6.42 2.69 19.17
N PHE A 167 6.17 2.06 20.27
CA PHE A 167 6.65 0.69 20.49
C PHE A 167 5.52 -0.19 21.01
N ILE A 168 5.59 -1.45 20.64
CA ILE A 168 4.79 -2.50 21.26
C ILE A 168 5.69 -3.19 22.27
N GLU A 169 5.18 -3.43 23.49
CA GLU A 169 5.92 -4.10 24.55
C GLU A 169 5.28 -5.44 24.89
N LYS A 170 6.09 -6.50 24.89
CA LYS A 170 5.69 -7.85 25.29
C LYS A 170 6.78 -8.46 26.16
N ASN A 171 6.42 -8.89 27.37
CA ASN A 171 7.36 -9.51 28.32
C ASN A 171 8.63 -8.64 28.60
N GLY A 172 8.47 -7.32 28.62
CA GLY A 172 9.57 -6.38 28.82
C GLY A 172 10.45 -6.11 27.58
N GLU A 173 10.19 -6.78 26.46
CA GLU A 173 10.89 -6.58 25.19
C GLU A 173 10.07 -5.64 24.28
N LYS A 174 10.75 -4.87 23.43
CA LYS A 174 10.12 -3.82 22.58
C LYS A 174 10.38 -4.05 21.11
N LEU A 175 9.30 -3.87 20.33
CA LEU A 175 9.34 -3.73 18.87
C LEU A 175 8.92 -2.30 18.52
N PHE A 176 9.80 -1.55 17.85
CA PHE A 176 9.53 -0.16 17.48
C PHE A 176 8.86 -0.06 16.11
N ILE A 177 7.81 0.75 16.04
CA ILE A 177 7.09 1.09 14.82
C ILE A 177 7.33 2.56 14.54
N LEU A 178 8.08 2.82 13.48
CA LEU A 178 8.40 4.17 13.01
C LEU A 178 7.43 4.55 11.88
N GLY A 179 6.99 5.77 11.84
CA GLY A 179 6.20 6.32 10.74
C GLY A 179 6.78 7.64 10.27
N VAL A 180 7.01 7.77 8.98
CA VAL A 180 7.40 9.04 8.36
C VAL A 180 6.28 9.55 7.47
N GLU A 181 6.18 10.87 7.34
CA GLU A 181 5.34 11.51 6.33
C GLU A 181 5.83 11.15 4.94
N ASN A 182 5.09 11.48 3.89
CA ASN A 182 5.49 11.12 2.54
C ASN A 182 6.91 11.59 2.22
N TRP A 183 7.71 10.69 1.69
CA TRP A 183 9.03 10.97 1.12
C TRP A 183 9.17 10.19 -0.19
N GLY A 184 9.28 10.89 -1.29
CA GLY A 184 9.45 10.29 -2.61
C GLY A 184 10.45 11.06 -3.48
N LEU A 185 10.94 10.45 -4.55
CA LEU A 185 11.73 11.16 -5.54
C LEU A 185 10.88 12.22 -6.23
N LYS A 186 11.50 13.36 -6.57
CA LYS A 186 10.81 14.45 -7.28
C LYS A 186 10.03 13.91 -8.50
N PRO A 187 8.79 14.38 -8.71
CA PRO A 187 8.17 15.60 -8.14
C PRO A 187 7.41 15.40 -6.82
N PHE A 188 7.48 14.22 -6.19
CA PHE A 188 6.73 13.95 -4.96
C PHE A 188 7.30 14.73 -3.76
N PRO A 189 6.43 15.10 -2.78
CA PRO A 189 6.85 15.83 -1.60
C PRO A 189 7.80 14.99 -0.72
N GLN A 190 8.76 15.67 -0.08
CA GLN A 190 9.74 15.07 0.82
C GLN A 190 9.55 15.63 2.25
N TYR A 191 8.40 15.31 2.87
CA TYR A 191 8.08 15.72 4.26
C TYR A 191 8.57 14.72 5.31
N GLY A 192 8.92 13.50 4.87
CA GLY A 192 9.42 12.43 5.73
C GLY A 192 10.80 12.76 6.31
N ASP A 193 10.93 12.61 7.64
CA ASP A 193 12.15 12.81 8.41
C ASP A 193 12.43 11.58 9.27
N LEU A 194 13.32 10.71 8.79
CA LEU A 194 13.69 9.48 9.50
C LEU A 194 14.55 9.77 10.75
N ASN A 195 15.33 10.86 10.77
CA ASN A 195 16.07 11.25 11.96
C ASN A 195 15.12 11.56 13.12
N LYS A 196 14.06 12.34 12.81
CA LYS A 196 13.04 12.68 13.79
C LYS A 196 12.25 11.45 14.23
N ALA A 197 11.83 10.59 13.28
CA ALA A 197 11.08 9.38 13.58
C ALA A 197 11.87 8.39 14.45
N ALA A 198 13.18 8.31 14.28
CA ALA A 198 14.06 7.40 15.02
C ALA A 198 14.69 8.01 16.28
N MET A 199 14.38 9.27 16.60
CA MET A 199 14.98 9.98 17.75
C MET A 199 14.71 9.24 19.07
N GLY A 200 15.78 8.85 19.78
CA GLY A 200 15.68 8.12 21.04
C GLY A 200 15.46 6.61 20.91
N VAL A 201 15.35 6.09 19.69
CA VAL A 201 15.26 4.63 19.46
C VAL A 201 16.67 4.05 19.37
N PRO A 202 17.03 3.03 20.19
CA PRO A 202 18.34 2.41 20.13
C PRO A 202 18.64 1.81 18.74
N PRO A 203 19.85 1.98 18.18
CA PRO A 203 20.19 1.44 16.86
C PRO A 203 20.06 -0.08 16.73
N GLU A 204 20.28 -0.82 17.82
CA GLU A 204 20.17 -2.28 17.90
C GLU A 204 18.76 -2.79 18.05
N ALA A 205 17.81 -1.95 18.46
CA ALA A 205 16.41 -2.35 18.64
C ALA A 205 15.77 -2.79 17.32
N ALA A 206 14.86 -3.77 17.38
CA ALA A 206 14.07 -4.18 16.23
C ALA A 206 13.08 -3.08 15.83
N LYS A 207 13.09 -2.71 14.55
CA LYS A 207 12.29 -1.61 14.00
C LYS A 207 11.60 -1.97 12.70
N ILE A 208 10.36 -1.51 12.59
CA ILE A 208 9.58 -1.53 11.36
C ILE A 208 9.25 -0.09 11.00
N LEU A 209 9.54 0.32 9.78
CA LEU A 209 9.26 1.66 9.27
C LEU A 209 8.09 1.61 8.29
N MET A 210 7.08 2.44 8.51
CA MET A 210 6.08 2.80 7.52
C MET A 210 6.57 4.01 6.73
N SER A 211 6.72 3.86 5.42
CA SER A 211 7.09 4.93 4.48
C SER A 211 6.40 4.69 3.16
N HIS A 212 5.53 5.61 2.75
CA HIS A 212 4.63 5.40 1.62
C HIS A 212 5.34 5.07 0.30
N ASP A 213 6.26 5.92 -0.15
CA ASP A 213 6.98 5.73 -1.42
C ASP A 213 8.22 4.82 -1.23
N PRO A 214 8.34 3.73 -1.99
CA PRO A 214 9.45 2.77 -1.88
C PRO A 214 10.82 3.35 -2.23
N THR A 215 10.89 4.48 -2.95
CA THR A 215 12.17 5.14 -3.28
C THR A 215 12.91 5.64 -2.04
N HIS A 216 12.19 5.97 -0.97
CA HIS A 216 12.77 6.35 0.31
C HIS A 216 13.72 5.28 0.87
N PHE A 217 13.39 4.00 0.64
CA PHE A 217 14.25 2.89 1.08
C PHE A 217 15.63 2.95 0.42
N ASP A 218 15.68 3.13 -0.89
CA ASP A 218 16.95 3.13 -1.63
C ASP A 218 17.76 4.40 -1.41
N GLU A 219 17.11 5.54 -1.31
CA GLU A 219 17.79 6.83 -1.20
C GLU A 219 18.25 7.14 0.22
N VAL A 220 17.51 6.71 1.25
CA VAL A 220 17.74 7.11 2.62
C VAL A 220 17.85 5.91 3.55
N VAL A 221 16.80 5.08 3.66
CA VAL A 221 16.61 4.16 4.78
C VAL A 221 17.70 3.10 4.87
N LYS A 222 18.08 2.48 3.74
CA LYS A 222 19.07 1.39 3.75
C LYS A 222 20.45 1.80 4.24
N HIS A 223 20.79 3.10 4.15
CA HIS A 223 22.08 3.65 4.59
C HIS A 223 21.98 4.42 5.91
N HIS A 224 20.75 4.57 6.46
CA HIS A 224 20.52 5.39 7.64
C HIS A 224 21.06 4.71 8.91
N PRO A 225 21.73 5.47 9.83
CA PRO A 225 22.35 4.92 11.05
C PRO A 225 21.32 4.35 12.05
N SER A 226 20.04 4.71 11.96
CA SER A 226 18.97 4.11 12.80
C SER A 226 18.81 2.62 12.60
N ASN A 227 19.38 2.05 11.52
CA ASN A 227 19.37 0.62 11.24
C ASN A 227 17.98 -0.03 11.24
N VAL A 228 17.06 0.46 10.39
CA VAL A 228 15.72 -0.12 10.21
C VAL A 228 15.80 -1.47 9.51
N GLN A 229 15.22 -2.51 10.10
CA GLN A 229 15.27 -3.88 9.55
C GLN A 229 14.20 -4.14 8.49
N LEU A 230 13.00 -3.58 8.63
CA LEU A 230 11.90 -3.74 7.69
C LEU A 230 11.25 -2.39 7.37
N THR A 231 11.16 -2.08 6.09
CA THR A 231 10.38 -0.94 5.58
C THR A 231 9.16 -1.45 4.86
N LEU A 232 8.01 -0.86 5.15
CA LEU A 232 6.73 -1.13 4.51
C LEU A 232 6.32 0.06 3.66
N SER A 233 6.04 -0.18 2.38
CA SER A 233 5.66 0.85 1.40
C SER A 233 4.48 0.41 0.55
N GLY A 234 3.87 1.37 -0.16
CA GLY A 234 2.82 1.18 -1.16
C GLY A 234 3.10 1.96 -2.44
N HIS A 235 2.26 2.96 -2.76
CA HIS A 235 2.42 4.00 -3.77
C HIS A 235 2.35 3.54 -5.23
N THR A 236 2.93 2.40 -5.57
CA THR A 236 3.12 1.99 -6.97
C THR A 236 1.87 1.39 -7.61
N HIS A 237 0.96 0.85 -6.81
CA HIS A 237 -0.21 0.06 -7.22
C HIS A 237 0.09 -1.12 -8.15
N GLY A 238 1.38 -1.40 -8.45
CA GLY A 238 1.72 -2.22 -9.60
C GLY A 238 1.10 -1.69 -10.89
N MET A 239 0.84 -0.35 -10.97
CA MET A 239 0.09 0.32 -12.04
C MET A 239 -1.29 -0.28 -12.31
N GLN A 240 -1.81 -1.11 -11.40
CA GLN A 240 -3.14 -1.78 -11.50
C GLN A 240 -3.29 -2.65 -12.78
N PHE A 241 -2.23 -2.77 -13.57
CA PHE A 241 -2.21 -3.46 -14.84
C PHE A 241 -0.92 -4.26 -14.99
N GLY A 242 -1.05 -5.54 -15.36
CA GLY A 242 0.13 -6.38 -15.57
C GLY A 242 -0.14 -7.87 -15.48
N ILE A 243 0.92 -8.61 -15.24
CA ILE A 243 0.91 -10.06 -15.03
C ILE A 243 1.56 -10.32 -13.67
N ASP A 244 0.85 -11.00 -12.79
CA ASP A 244 1.32 -11.34 -11.44
C ASP A 244 1.04 -12.81 -11.12
N LEU A 245 1.83 -13.67 -11.76
CA LEU A 245 1.81 -15.11 -11.59
C LEU A 245 3.02 -15.54 -10.74
N LYS A 246 2.96 -16.76 -10.19
CA LYS A 246 3.98 -17.29 -9.27
C LYS A 246 5.42 -17.09 -9.77
N ASN A 247 5.67 -17.27 -11.07
CA ASN A 247 7.01 -17.23 -11.66
C ASN A 247 7.19 -16.12 -12.70
N VAL A 248 6.15 -15.37 -13.02
CA VAL A 248 6.19 -14.30 -14.03
C VAL A 248 5.48 -13.08 -13.47
N ARG A 249 6.25 -12.02 -13.28
CA ARG A 249 5.72 -10.75 -12.81
C ARG A 249 6.18 -9.62 -13.73
N TRP A 250 5.21 -8.92 -14.26
CA TRP A 250 5.43 -7.80 -15.16
C TRP A 250 4.34 -6.74 -14.97
N SER A 251 4.76 -5.49 -14.90
CA SER A 251 3.88 -4.33 -14.98
C SER A 251 4.65 -3.18 -15.62
N PRO A 252 3.98 -2.28 -16.35
CA PRO A 252 4.64 -1.06 -16.87
C PRO A 252 5.31 -0.22 -15.79
N VAL A 253 4.84 -0.29 -14.54
CA VAL A 253 5.42 0.45 -13.41
C VAL A 253 6.90 0.12 -13.16
N GLN A 254 7.38 -1.06 -13.55
CA GLN A 254 8.79 -1.48 -13.38
C GLN A 254 9.79 -0.57 -14.10
N TYR A 255 9.36 0.15 -15.13
CA TYR A 255 10.19 1.10 -15.84
C TYR A 255 10.42 2.40 -15.04
N ARG A 256 9.52 2.70 -14.09
CA ARG A 256 9.64 3.85 -13.19
C ARG A 256 10.15 3.43 -11.80
N TYR A 257 9.62 2.33 -11.24
CA TYR A 257 9.96 1.83 -9.92
C TYR A 257 10.60 0.45 -10.03
N LYS A 258 11.89 0.33 -9.72
CA LYS A 258 12.61 -0.96 -9.75
C LYS A 258 12.07 -1.94 -8.70
N LYS A 259 11.63 -1.39 -7.55
CA LYS A 259 11.00 -2.10 -6.45
C LYS A 259 9.54 -1.68 -6.38
N TRP A 260 8.66 -2.44 -7.00
CA TRP A 260 7.26 -2.05 -7.18
C TRP A 260 6.24 -2.99 -6.53
N ALA A 261 6.63 -4.18 -6.12
CA ALA A 261 5.74 -5.14 -5.45
C ALA A 261 6.54 -6.26 -4.77
N ASP A 262 6.02 -6.80 -3.66
CA ASP A 262 6.60 -7.87 -2.85
C ASP A 262 7.86 -7.46 -2.04
N LEU A 263 8.57 -8.49 -1.58
CA LEU A 263 9.73 -8.38 -0.70
C LEU A 263 11.03 -8.20 -1.49
N TYR A 264 11.81 -7.22 -1.07
CA TYR A 264 13.16 -6.98 -1.53
C TYR A 264 14.10 -6.98 -0.33
N GLU A 265 15.34 -7.43 -0.56
CA GLU A 265 16.41 -7.38 0.41
C GLU A 265 17.58 -6.56 -0.13
N SER A 266 18.17 -5.75 0.71
CA SER A 266 19.39 -5.01 0.41
C SER A 266 20.18 -4.77 1.70
N GLN A 267 21.42 -5.23 1.75
CA GLN A 267 22.33 -5.04 2.89
C GLN A 267 21.76 -5.59 4.21
N GLY A 268 21.06 -6.72 4.19
CA GLY A 268 20.43 -7.32 5.34
C GLY A 268 19.17 -6.59 5.86
N LYS A 269 18.68 -5.60 5.10
CA LYS A 269 17.46 -4.85 5.38
C LYS A 269 16.39 -5.19 4.34
N TYR A 270 15.13 -5.16 4.77
CA TYR A 270 14.02 -5.54 3.93
C TYR A 270 13.14 -4.35 3.57
N LEU A 271 12.65 -4.36 2.34
CA LEU A 271 11.56 -3.52 1.87
C LEU A 271 10.43 -4.41 1.38
N TYR A 272 9.22 -4.21 1.89
CA TYR A 272 8.03 -4.79 1.30
C TYR A 272 7.20 -3.69 0.63
N VAL A 273 6.84 -3.90 -0.63
CA VAL A 273 6.00 -2.97 -1.40
C VAL A 273 4.64 -3.64 -1.64
N ASN A 274 3.60 -3.08 -1.00
CA ASN A 274 2.22 -3.51 -1.17
C ASN A 274 1.64 -2.95 -2.49
N ARG A 275 0.82 -3.74 -3.19
CA ARG A 275 0.21 -3.35 -4.48
C ARG A 275 -1.01 -2.44 -4.33
N GLY A 276 -1.33 -2.03 -3.11
CA GLY A 276 -2.47 -1.19 -2.81
C GLY A 276 -3.78 -1.96 -2.63
N PHE A 277 -4.61 -1.41 -1.77
CA PHE A 277 -5.95 -1.92 -1.45
C PHE A 277 -7.00 -1.43 -2.45
N GLY A 278 -6.89 -0.18 -2.87
CA GLY A 278 -7.83 0.48 -3.76
C GLY A 278 -7.37 0.64 -5.20
N VAL A 279 -7.91 1.65 -5.87
CA VAL A 279 -7.61 2.02 -7.25
C VAL A 279 -7.51 3.54 -7.38
N ILE A 280 -6.66 4.01 -8.30
CA ILE A 280 -6.49 5.42 -8.63
C ILE A 280 -6.33 5.60 -10.15
N ALA A 281 -6.84 6.68 -10.71
CA ALA A 281 -6.83 7.02 -12.14
C ALA A 281 -7.58 6.01 -13.02
N PHE A 282 -7.06 4.79 -13.19
CA PHE A 282 -7.78 3.70 -13.85
C PHE A 282 -8.74 3.02 -12.86
N PRO A 283 -10.07 2.95 -13.14
CA PRO A 283 -11.07 2.53 -12.16
C PRO A 283 -11.18 1.01 -11.99
N GLY A 284 -10.09 0.27 -12.21
CA GLY A 284 -10.07 -1.18 -12.17
C GLY A 284 -8.69 -1.76 -11.89
N ARG A 285 -8.63 -3.10 -11.85
CA ARG A 285 -7.37 -3.85 -11.74
C ARG A 285 -7.36 -5.01 -12.71
N VAL A 286 -6.34 -5.06 -13.56
CA VAL A 286 -6.18 -6.07 -14.61
C VAL A 286 -4.86 -6.81 -14.38
N GLY A 287 -4.95 -8.05 -13.91
CA GLY A 287 -3.79 -8.92 -13.65
C GLY A 287 -2.96 -8.57 -12.40
N ILE A 288 -3.18 -7.39 -11.80
CA ILE A 288 -2.59 -6.98 -10.51
C ILE A 288 -3.72 -6.75 -9.53
N GLU A 289 -4.02 -7.74 -8.70
CA GLU A 289 -5.14 -7.68 -7.76
C GLU A 289 -4.84 -6.82 -6.54
N PRO A 290 -5.90 -6.29 -5.87
CA PRO A 290 -5.74 -5.56 -4.61
C PRO A 290 -5.14 -6.46 -3.52
N GLU A 291 -4.31 -5.88 -2.65
CA GLU A 291 -3.49 -6.64 -1.73
C GLU A 291 -3.76 -6.30 -0.26
N ILE A 292 -3.85 -7.37 0.54
CA ILE A 292 -3.72 -7.37 1.99
C ILE A 292 -2.47 -8.20 2.31
N THR A 293 -1.46 -7.62 2.95
CA THR A 293 -0.23 -8.37 3.27
C THR A 293 -0.26 -8.84 4.70
N LEU A 294 -0.08 -10.13 4.93
CA LEU A 294 0.15 -10.71 6.25
C LEU A 294 1.65 -11.03 6.42
N ILE A 295 2.31 -10.33 7.31
CA ILE A 295 3.71 -10.55 7.67
C ILE A 295 3.77 -11.27 9.00
N GLU A 296 4.43 -12.43 9.05
CA GLU A 296 4.73 -13.18 10.26
C GLU A 296 6.23 -13.02 10.57
N LEU A 297 6.55 -12.39 11.70
CA LEU A 297 7.92 -12.21 12.16
C LEU A 297 8.48 -13.53 12.74
N ARG A 298 9.77 -13.83 12.45
CA ARG A 298 10.43 -15.08 12.86
C ARG A 298 11.85 -14.85 13.37
#